data_8493a0e3fed7e93419f3bbfb925876a9
#
_entry.id   8493a0e3fed7e93419f3bbfb925876a9
#
_cell.length_a   1.000
_cell.length_b   1.000
_cell.length_c   1.000
_cell.angle_alpha   90.00
_cell.angle_beta   90.00
_cell.angle_gamma   90.00
#
_symmetry.space_group_name_H-M   'P 1'
#
loop_
_entity.id
_entity.type
_entity.pdbx_description
1 polymer ?
#
loop_
_entity_poly.entity_id
_entity_poly.type
_entity_poly.pdbx_seq_one_letter_code
_entity_poly.pdbx_strand_id
1 'polypeptide(L)'
;MATTKQLDFAGDYHLPYLHLINHMGEGVDPSSHGENIVHIMIEFNIYESVFDSSVTGSIVVVDTNNLISKLPIQGTERLSFILTTKLENETEDTVIDCRESQGKEMHIYAVTDKKQLNDQTLTYTIHFASREFVRNLRTRVSESFSGRMDEMVNK
;
A
#
# COMPACT_ATOMS: atom_id res chain seq x y z
N MET A 1 -7.95 14.29 17.99
CA MET A 1 -6.70 13.70 18.48
C MET A 1 -6.82 12.20 18.28
N ALA A 2 -6.02 11.59 17.43
CA ALA A 2 -5.99 10.14 17.30
C ALA A 2 -5.42 9.58 18.61
N THR A 3 -6.18 8.72 19.27
CA THR A 3 -5.73 8.02 20.46
C THR A 3 -4.61 7.08 20.04
N THR A 4 -3.39 7.37 20.42
CA THR A 4 -2.26 6.47 20.19
C THR A 4 -2.56 5.20 20.98
N LYS A 5 -2.83 4.08 20.27
CA LYS A 5 -2.99 2.77 20.90
C LYS A 5 -1.63 2.36 21.46
N GLN A 6 -1.56 2.07 22.74
CA GLN A 6 -0.35 1.49 23.32
C GLN A 6 -0.21 0.05 22.78
N LEU A 7 0.96 -0.27 22.27
CA LEU A 7 1.30 -1.62 21.80
C LEU A 7 2.00 -2.34 22.96
N ASP A 8 1.39 -3.41 23.46
CA ASP A 8 1.85 -4.09 24.67
C ASP A 8 2.61 -5.39 24.40
N PHE A 9 2.28 -6.07 23.30
CA PHE A 9 2.80 -7.39 22.97
C PHE A 9 3.41 -7.45 21.58
N ALA A 10 4.36 -8.37 21.39
CA ALA A 10 4.87 -8.70 20.06
C ALA A 10 3.72 -9.19 19.16
N GLY A 11 3.63 -8.64 17.96
CA GLY A 11 2.53 -8.88 17.02
C GLY A 11 1.35 -7.92 17.16
N ASP A 12 1.33 -7.07 18.17
CA ASP A 12 0.39 -5.94 18.21
C ASP A 12 0.71 -4.95 17.09
N TYR A 13 -0.33 -4.38 16.48
CA TYR A 13 -0.18 -3.35 15.47
C TYR A 13 -1.18 -2.22 15.65
N HIS A 14 -0.84 -1.07 15.12
CA HIS A 14 -1.70 0.09 15.03
C HIS A 14 -1.70 0.64 13.61
N LEU A 15 -2.85 0.60 12.96
CA LEU A 15 -3.11 1.15 11.62
C LEU A 15 -4.25 2.16 11.74
N PRO A 16 -3.97 3.43 12.05
CA PRO A 16 -4.99 4.43 12.33
C PRO A 16 -5.83 4.79 11.10
N TYR A 17 -5.27 4.67 9.92
CA TYR A 17 -5.96 4.88 8.65
C TYR A 17 -5.26 4.14 7.51
N LEU A 18 -6.02 3.85 6.48
CA LEU A 18 -5.57 3.32 5.20
C LEU A 18 -6.37 4.03 4.12
N HIS A 19 -5.81 5.08 3.54
CA HIS A 19 -6.48 5.90 2.56
C HIS A 19 -6.22 5.40 1.15
N LEU A 20 -7.30 5.11 0.43
CA LEU A 20 -7.32 4.92 -1.00
C LEU A 20 -7.51 6.29 -1.67
N ILE A 21 -6.58 6.67 -2.53
CA ILE A 21 -6.48 8.02 -3.10
C ILE A 21 -6.47 7.88 -4.62
N ASN A 22 -7.30 8.67 -5.32
CA ASN A 22 -7.28 8.76 -6.77
C ASN A 22 -6.07 9.58 -7.26
N HIS A 23 -5.94 9.75 -8.57
CA HIS A 23 -4.85 10.52 -9.18
C HIS A 23 -4.86 12.02 -8.82
N MET A 24 -6.01 12.56 -8.37
CA MET A 24 -6.17 13.95 -7.92
C MET A 24 -5.90 14.15 -6.42
N GLY A 25 -5.72 13.06 -5.66
CA GLY A 25 -5.58 13.11 -4.20
C GLY A 25 -6.91 13.03 -3.45
N GLU A 26 -8.00 12.64 -4.11
CA GLU A 26 -9.35 12.63 -3.59
C GLU A 26 -9.82 11.22 -3.24
N GLY A 27 -10.83 11.12 -2.37
CA GLY A 27 -11.59 9.90 -2.09
C GLY A 27 -12.87 9.79 -2.93
N VAL A 28 -13.85 9.09 -2.39
CA VAL A 28 -15.21 9.02 -2.98
C VAL A 28 -15.89 10.38 -2.99
N ASP A 29 -15.70 11.16 -1.93
CA ASP A 29 -16.08 12.56 -1.87
C ASP A 29 -14.87 13.41 -2.35
N PRO A 30 -15.02 14.19 -3.43
CA PRO A 30 -13.95 15.05 -3.93
C PRO A 30 -13.44 16.10 -2.92
N SER A 31 -14.23 16.40 -1.89
CA SER A 31 -13.81 17.28 -0.79
C SER A 31 -12.97 16.59 0.26
N SER A 32 -12.91 15.25 0.26
CA SER A 32 -12.11 14.44 1.19
C SER A 32 -10.76 14.06 0.58
N HIS A 33 -9.74 14.06 1.41
CA HIS A 33 -8.42 13.57 1.03
C HIS A 33 -8.35 12.06 1.19
N GLY A 34 -8.62 11.32 0.12
CA GLY A 34 -8.66 9.86 0.11
C GLY A 34 -9.90 9.27 0.80
N GLU A 35 -10.12 8.00 0.60
CA GLU A 35 -11.15 7.19 1.24
C GLU A 35 -10.52 6.24 2.26
N ASN A 36 -10.95 6.32 3.52
CA ASN A 36 -10.43 5.42 4.55
C ASN A 36 -11.11 4.05 4.46
N ILE A 37 -10.34 3.04 4.04
CA ILE A 37 -10.82 1.67 3.82
C ILE A 37 -10.48 0.70 4.98
N VAL A 38 -9.93 1.17 6.09
CA VAL A 38 -9.63 0.32 7.26
C VAL A 38 -10.84 -0.49 7.72
N HIS A 39 -12.04 0.11 7.69
CA HIS A 39 -13.27 -0.52 8.20
C HIS A 39 -13.83 -1.63 7.30
N ILE A 40 -13.42 -1.71 6.03
CA ILE A 40 -13.80 -2.76 5.09
C ILE A 40 -12.69 -3.76 4.82
N MET A 41 -11.51 -3.53 5.39
CA MET A 41 -10.35 -4.40 5.27
C MET A 41 -10.49 -5.63 6.16
N ILE A 42 -10.26 -6.81 5.60
CA ILE A 42 -10.19 -8.08 6.33
C ILE A 42 -8.75 -8.49 6.59
N GLU A 43 -7.90 -8.30 5.59
CA GLU A 43 -6.53 -8.77 5.60
C GLU A 43 -5.62 -7.74 4.96
N PHE A 44 -4.44 -7.53 5.55
CA PHE A 44 -3.45 -6.60 5.07
C PHE A 44 -2.06 -7.25 5.14
N ASN A 45 -1.44 -7.43 3.99
CA ASN A 45 -0.13 -8.06 3.86
C ASN A 45 0.87 -7.10 3.24
N ILE A 46 2.06 -7.05 3.79
CA ILE A 46 3.24 -6.36 3.24
C ILE A 46 4.34 -7.39 3.08
N TYR A 47 4.95 -7.43 1.91
CA TYR A 47 6.05 -8.31 1.56
C TYR A 47 7.30 -7.50 1.28
N GLU A 48 8.31 -7.71 2.10
CA GLU A 48 9.62 -7.11 1.97
C GLU A 48 10.68 -8.21 1.90
N SER A 49 11.65 -8.05 1.01
CA SER A 49 12.75 -8.98 0.84
C SER A 49 14.04 -8.20 0.62
N VAL A 50 15.12 -8.64 1.25
CA VAL A 50 16.46 -8.07 1.05
C VAL A 50 16.96 -8.28 -0.39
N PHE A 51 16.39 -9.24 -1.10
CA PHE A 51 16.76 -9.58 -2.48
C PHE A 51 15.95 -8.81 -3.53
N ASP A 52 14.87 -8.14 -3.12
CA ASP A 52 14.02 -7.36 -4.01
C ASP A 52 14.24 -5.87 -3.79
N SER A 53 14.25 -5.11 -4.88
CA SER A 53 14.40 -3.65 -4.83
C SER A 53 13.10 -2.91 -4.53
N SER A 54 12.02 -3.62 -4.26
CA SER A 54 10.68 -3.05 -4.09
C SER A 54 9.88 -3.78 -3.02
N VAL A 55 9.02 -3.03 -2.34
CA VAL A 55 8.04 -3.57 -1.40
C VAL A 55 6.73 -3.79 -2.15
N THR A 56 6.08 -4.91 -1.91
CA THR A 56 4.76 -5.24 -2.45
C THR A 56 3.79 -5.62 -1.34
N GLY A 57 2.51 -5.65 -1.64
CA GLY A 57 1.52 -6.10 -0.68
C GLY A 57 0.15 -6.33 -1.27
N SER A 58 -0.75 -6.80 -0.43
CA SER A 58 -2.13 -7.07 -0.79
C SER A 58 -3.09 -6.73 0.34
N ILE A 59 -4.29 -6.29 -0.02
CA ILE A 59 -5.38 -5.99 0.89
C ILE A 59 -6.61 -6.75 0.43
N VAL A 60 -7.20 -7.55 1.30
CA VAL A 60 -8.52 -8.15 1.07
C VAL A 60 -9.58 -7.26 1.68
N VAL A 61 -10.54 -6.84 0.88
CA VAL A 61 -11.63 -5.97 1.31
C VAL A 61 -13.00 -6.61 1.10
N VAL A 62 -13.94 -6.25 1.98
CA VAL A 62 -15.38 -6.55 1.82
C VAL A 62 -16.11 -5.23 1.62
N ASP A 63 -16.49 -4.99 0.39
CA ASP A 63 -17.10 -3.74 -0.05
C ASP A 63 -18.64 -3.89 -0.03
N THR A 64 -19.28 -3.25 0.93
CA THR A 64 -20.74 -3.16 1.07
C THR A 64 -21.28 -1.84 0.53
N ASN A 65 -20.41 -0.87 0.24
CA ASN A 65 -20.77 0.47 -0.18
C ASN A 65 -20.58 0.72 -1.68
N ASN A 66 -20.19 -0.34 -2.42
CA ASN A 66 -19.84 -0.27 -3.84
C ASN A 66 -18.71 0.76 -4.12
N LEU A 67 -17.68 0.72 -3.30
CA LEU A 67 -16.52 1.60 -3.38
C LEU A 67 -15.87 1.54 -4.76
N ILE A 68 -15.68 0.33 -5.29
CA ILE A 68 -15.01 0.12 -6.59
C ILE A 68 -15.74 0.79 -7.76
N SER A 69 -17.05 1.03 -7.63
CA SER A 69 -17.83 1.76 -8.65
C SER A 69 -17.80 3.26 -8.43
N LYS A 70 -17.71 3.70 -7.19
CA LYS A 70 -17.64 5.13 -6.83
C LYS A 70 -16.25 5.70 -7.02
N LEU A 71 -15.25 4.90 -6.72
CA LEU A 71 -13.83 5.23 -6.91
C LEU A 71 -13.19 4.14 -7.78
N PRO A 72 -13.38 4.20 -9.12
CA PRO A 72 -12.90 3.14 -10.01
C PRO A 72 -11.38 3.08 -10.00
N ILE A 73 -10.87 1.88 -9.69
CA ILE A 73 -9.42 1.63 -9.68
C ILE A 73 -8.97 1.41 -11.12
N GLN A 74 -8.19 2.35 -11.65
CA GLN A 74 -7.70 2.38 -13.04
C GLN A 74 -6.19 2.15 -13.15
N GLY A 75 -5.49 2.01 -12.02
CA GLY A 75 -4.04 1.81 -11.95
C GLY A 75 -3.24 3.11 -11.75
N THR A 76 -3.91 4.18 -11.37
CA THR A 76 -3.32 5.46 -10.99
C THR A 76 -3.53 5.78 -9.51
N GLU A 77 -4.31 4.95 -8.85
CA GLU A 77 -4.66 5.07 -7.45
C GLU A 77 -3.49 4.70 -6.56
N ARG A 78 -3.48 5.30 -5.40
CA ARG A 78 -2.43 5.15 -4.40
C ARG A 78 -3.02 4.80 -3.05
N LEU A 79 -2.19 4.19 -2.20
CA LEU A 79 -2.49 3.90 -0.80
C LEU A 79 -1.57 4.73 0.08
N SER A 80 -2.17 5.45 1.01
CA SER A 80 -1.46 6.22 2.05
C SER A 80 -1.83 5.67 3.41
N PHE A 81 -0.83 5.24 4.19
CA PHE A 81 -1.03 4.66 5.50
C PHE A 81 0.20 4.84 6.40
N ILE A 82 0.01 4.62 7.67
CA ILE A 82 1.07 4.44 8.65
C ILE A 82 0.74 3.21 9.49
N LEU A 83 1.69 2.29 9.57
CA LEU A 83 1.59 1.07 10.35
C LEU A 83 2.68 1.08 11.41
N THR A 84 2.28 0.92 12.66
CA THR A 84 3.19 0.78 13.79
C THR A 84 3.06 -0.63 14.35
N THR A 85 4.19 -1.29 14.56
CA THR A 85 4.25 -2.64 15.15
C THR A 85 5.25 -2.65 16.29
N LYS A 86 5.05 -3.57 17.25
CA LYS A 86 5.99 -3.81 18.32
C LYS A 86 6.80 -5.07 18.03
N LEU A 87 8.11 -4.96 18.06
CA LEU A 87 9.01 -6.09 17.96
C LEU A 87 9.28 -6.68 19.35
N GLU A 88 9.44 -8.00 19.39
CA GLU A 88 9.80 -8.71 20.63
C GLU A 88 11.20 -8.27 21.09
N ASN A 89 11.32 -7.92 22.37
CA ASN A 89 12.55 -7.44 23.01
C ASN A 89 13.08 -6.07 22.59
N GLU A 90 12.30 -5.27 21.87
CA GLU A 90 12.65 -3.88 21.56
C GLU A 90 11.88 -2.89 22.45
N THR A 91 12.53 -1.79 22.79
CA THR A 91 11.93 -0.69 23.56
C THR A 91 11.16 0.28 22.70
N GLU A 92 11.44 0.31 21.38
CA GLU A 92 10.82 1.22 20.43
C GLU A 92 9.94 0.47 19.44
N ASP A 93 8.83 1.09 19.07
CA ASP A 93 7.91 0.56 18.06
C ASP A 93 8.51 0.75 16.66
N THR A 94 8.38 -0.25 15.80
CA THR A 94 8.75 -0.14 14.40
C THR A 94 7.63 0.55 13.62
N VAL A 95 7.99 1.55 12.83
CA VAL A 95 7.05 2.34 12.03
C VAL A 95 7.29 2.15 10.55
N ILE A 96 6.26 1.70 9.84
CA ILE A 96 6.22 1.69 8.37
C ILE A 96 5.39 2.90 7.94
N ASP A 97 6.06 3.91 7.41
CA ASP A 97 5.44 5.17 7.00
C ASP A 97 5.32 5.25 5.48
N CYS A 98 4.11 5.04 4.98
CA CYS A 98 3.74 5.10 3.57
C CYS A 98 2.78 6.27 3.30
N ARG A 99 2.99 7.40 3.96
CA ARG A 99 2.16 8.59 3.78
C ARG A 99 2.49 9.34 2.50
N GLU A 100 1.45 9.84 1.86
CA GLU A 100 1.59 10.73 0.70
C GLU A 100 2.38 12.00 1.03
N SER A 101 2.19 12.55 2.22
CA SER A 101 2.94 13.73 2.69
C SER A 101 4.45 13.52 2.75
N GLN A 102 4.92 12.27 2.75
CA GLN A 102 6.32 11.88 2.71
C GLN A 102 6.77 11.45 1.30
N GLY A 103 5.85 11.42 0.33
CA GLY A 103 6.11 10.90 -1.01
C GLY A 103 6.41 9.40 -1.05
N LYS A 104 5.91 8.66 -0.05
CA LYS A 104 6.13 7.22 0.16
C LYS A 104 4.87 6.39 -0.05
N GLU A 105 3.84 6.97 -0.65
CA GLU A 105 2.61 6.27 -0.98
C GLU A 105 2.88 5.04 -1.85
N MET A 106 2.09 4.00 -1.64
CA MET A 106 2.11 2.79 -2.45
C MET A 106 1.18 2.91 -3.65
N HIS A 107 1.55 2.31 -4.76
CA HIS A 107 0.78 2.34 -6.01
C HIS A 107 -0.03 1.05 -6.18
N ILE A 108 -1.30 1.17 -6.50
CA ILE A 108 -2.14 0.04 -6.84
C ILE A 108 -1.85 -0.37 -8.29
N TYR A 109 -1.58 -1.67 -8.50
CA TYR A 109 -1.28 -2.17 -9.83
C TYR A 109 -2.23 -3.27 -10.32
N ALA A 110 -2.99 -3.91 -9.42
CA ALA A 110 -3.97 -4.92 -9.79
C ALA A 110 -5.10 -5.03 -8.77
N VAL A 111 -6.25 -5.48 -9.25
CA VAL A 111 -7.39 -5.94 -8.42
C VAL A 111 -7.78 -7.32 -8.90
N THR A 112 -7.75 -8.30 -8.00
CA THR A 112 -8.03 -9.71 -8.29
C THR A 112 -9.12 -10.28 -7.39
N ASP A 113 -9.45 -11.54 -7.60
CA ASP A 113 -10.34 -12.35 -6.74
C ASP A 113 -11.71 -11.70 -6.48
N LYS A 114 -12.20 -10.95 -7.46
CA LYS A 114 -13.49 -10.28 -7.37
C LYS A 114 -14.62 -11.29 -7.31
N LYS A 115 -15.29 -11.35 -6.17
CA LYS A 115 -16.42 -12.25 -5.91
C LYS A 115 -17.60 -11.48 -5.32
N GLN A 116 -18.78 -11.73 -5.84
CA GLN A 116 -20.01 -11.24 -5.24
C GLN A 116 -20.47 -12.24 -4.17
N LEU A 117 -20.56 -11.80 -2.93
CA LEU A 117 -21.02 -12.61 -1.80
C LEU A 117 -22.55 -12.60 -1.70
N ASN A 118 -23.17 -11.46 -1.97
CA ASN A 118 -24.61 -11.26 -2.06
C ASN A 118 -24.91 -10.03 -2.94
N ASP A 119 -26.19 -9.66 -3.09
CA ASP A 119 -26.62 -8.56 -3.97
C ASP A 119 -25.99 -7.21 -3.66
N GLN A 120 -25.49 -7.01 -2.44
CA GLN A 120 -24.92 -5.72 -1.98
C GLN A 120 -23.48 -5.82 -1.53
N THR A 121 -22.89 -7.02 -1.49
CA THR A 121 -21.55 -7.21 -0.93
C THR A 121 -20.61 -7.83 -1.95
N LEU A 122 -19.52 -7.15 -2.20
CA LEU A 122 -18.44 -7.57 -3.07
C LEU A 122 -17.17 -7.78 -2.25
N THR A 123 -16.43 -8.84 -2.51
CA THR A 123 -15.07 -9.00 -1.99
C THR A 123 -14.08 -8.99 -3.15
N TYR A 124 -12.90 -8.42 -2.90
CA TYR A 124 -11.81 -8.40 -3.87
C TYR A 124 -10.47 -8.15 -3.16
N THR A 125 -9.40 -8.46 -3.87
CA THR A 125 -8.03 -8.24 -3.40
C THR A 125 -7.39 -7.10 -4.18
N ILE A 126 -6.91 -6.07 -3.48
CA ILE A 126 -6.16 -4.96 -4.03
C ILE A 126 -4.67 -5.30 -3.87
N HIS A 127 -3.92 -5.28 -4.96
CA HIS A 127 -2.46 -5.45 -4.95
C HIS A 127 -1.79 -4.09 -5.10
N PHE A 128 -0.81 -3.84 -4.26
CA PHE A 128 -0.05 -2.60 -4.27
C PHE A 128 1.45 -2.85 -4.22
N ALA A 129 2.21 -1.88 -4.65
CA ALA A 129 3.66 -1.92 -4.64
C ALA A 129 4.26 -0.52 -4.44
N SER A 130 5.52 -0.49 -4.06
CA SER A 130 6.28 0.74 -3.97
C SER A 130 6.47 1.39 -5.36
N ARG A 131 6.76 2.67 -5.37
CA ARG A 131 6.97 3.46 -6.59
C ARG A 131 8.07 2.89 -7.48
N GLU A 132 9.10 2.31 -6.88
CA GLU A 132 10.24 1.70 -7.56
C GLU A 132 9.78 0.52 -8.43
N PHE A 133 8.87 -0.31 -7.92
CA PHE A 133 8.27 -1.42 -8.67
C PHE A 133 7.62 -0.93 -9.97
N VAL A 134 6.74 0.07 -9.86
CA VAL A 134 6.01 0.62 -11.02
C VAL A 134 6.97 1.27 -12.03
N ARG A 135 7.99 1.97 -11.55
CA ARG A 135 9.03 2.55 -12.40
C ARG A 135 9.84 1.48 -13.12
N ASN A 136 10.24 0.42 -12.41
CA ASN A 136 11.01 -0.68 -12.98
C ASN A 136 10.25 -1.39 -14.11
N LEU A 137 8.94 -1.57 -13.97
CA LEU A 137 8.10 -2.15 -15.03
C LEU A 137 8.10 -1.33 -16.34
N ARG A 138 8.33 -0.02 -16.24
CA ARG A 138 8.34 0.91 -17.39
C ARG A 138 9.73 1.14 -17.97
N THR A 139 10.76 0.79 -17.22
CA THR A 139 12.16 1.03 -17.61
C THR A 139 12.73 -0.22 -18.29
N ARG A 140 13.11 -0.09 -19.55
CA ARG A 140 13.87 -1.13 -20.26
C ARG A 140 15.33 -0.71 -20.28
N VAL A 141 16.17 -1.47 -19.61
CA VAL A 141 17.62 -1.31 -19.70
C VAL A 141 18.11 -2.26 -20.78
N SER A 142 18.68 -1.70 -21.85
CA SER A 142 19.29 -2.46 -22.96
C SER A 142 20.71 -1.97 -23.14
N GLU A 143 21.53 -2.11 -22.09
CA GLU A 143 22.94 -1.73 -22.11
C GLU A 143 23.81 -2.93 -21.80
N SER A 144 24.95 -3.04 -22.49
CA SER A 144 25.99 -3.99 -22.11
C SER A 144 27.06 -3.26 -21.28
N PHE A 145 27.34 -3.82 -20.13
CA PHE A 145 28.36 -3.32 -19.24
C PHE A 145 29.64 -4.15 -19.40
N SER A 146 30.76 -3.47 -19.57
CA SER A 146 32.09 -4.10 -19.55
C SER A 146 32.99 -3.30 -18.60
N GLY A 147 33.69 -3.98 -17.70
CA GLY A 147 34.56 -3.35 -16.72
C GLY A 147 34.34 -3.91 -15.31
N ARG A 148 34.89 -3.22 -14.33
CA ARG A 148 34.73 -3.59 -12.92
C ARG A 148 33.36 -3.12 -12.40
N MET A 149 32.82 -3.84 -11.39
CA MET A 149 31.50 -3.56 -10.83
C MET A 149 31.38 -2.14 -10.25
N ASP A 150 32.44 -1.63 -9.64
CA ASP A 150 32.52 -0.29 -9.09
C ASP A 150 32.43 0.82 -10.15
N GLU A 151 32.90 0.54 -11.37
CA GLU A 151 32.81 1.45 -12.51
C GLU A 151 31.43 1.46 -13.16
N MET A 152 30.66 0.35 -13.04
CA MET A 152 29.33 0.21 -13.60
C MET A 152 28.27 0.97 -12.79
N VAL A 153 28.45 1.05 -11.47
CA VAL A 153 27.48 1.71 -10.56
C VAL A 153 27.55 3.24 -10.66
N ASN A 154 28.66 3.80 -11.15
CA ASN A 154 28.89 5.26 -11.22
C ASN A 154 28.56 5.86 -12.61
N LYS A 155 27.92 5.10 -13.50
CA LYS A 155 27.40 5.57 -14.79
C LYS A 155 25.89 5.80 -14.72
#